data_67dcacb4a7fc83c1e1dc1cee459b9cf8
#
_entry.id   67dcacb4a7fc83c1e1dc1cee459b9cf8
#
_cell.length_a   1.000
_cell.length_b   1.000
_cell.length_c   1.000
_cell.angle_alpha   90.00
_cell.angle_beta   90.00
_cell.angle_gamma   90.00
#
_symmetry.space_group_name_H-M   'P 1'
#
loop_
_entity.id
_entity.type
_entity.pdbx_description
1 polymer ?
#
loop_
_entity_poly.entity_id
_entity_poly.type
_entity_poly.pdbx_seq_one_letter_code
_entity_poly.pdbx_strand_id
1 'polypeptide(L)'
;YNKYSLYDEMYAYKWEGDGQIYEEGYSLVSFNRIHGSGFDFKFGAIFRPIEDSPLRIGLAVHTPIYYKLTYTTGALLTSDLFLPNEAGDETLTRTTVDTYSALGGRDMDRDFKLQTPWVFNASLGYTVGNNLALGAEYEYEDYSSMKFKYPEGDEMAWETGEADLCMKGVSTLRL
;
A
#
# COMPACT_ATOMS: atom_id res chain seq x y z
N TYR A 1 -7.44 -5.03 2.19
CA TYR A 1 -6.88 -4.98 3.54
C TYR A 1 -5.44 -5.49 3.50
N ASN A 2 -4.47 -4.58 3.60
CA ASN A 2 -3.05 -4.94 3.62
C ASN A 2 -2.48 -4.60 4.99
N LYS A 3 -1.89 -5.60 5.65
CA LYS A 3 -1.17 -5.46 6.91
C LYS A 3 0.31 -5.75 6.66
N TYR A 4 1.15 -4.78 6.92
CA TYR A 4 2.60 -4.95 6.90
C TYR A 4 3.12 -4.87 8.33
N SER A 5 3.98 -5.79 8.71
CA SER A 5 4.71 -5.76 9.98
C SER A 5 6.21 -5.86 9.69
N LEU A 6 6.97 -5.00 10.30
CA LEU A 6 8.42 -5.07 10.34
C LEU A 6 8.82 -5.50 11.75
N TYR A 7 9.72 -6.48 11.82
CA TYR A 7 10.31 -6.95 13.05
C TYR A 7 11.81 -6.67 13.01
N ASP A 8 12.31 -5.95 14.00
CA ASP A 8 13.74 -5.66 14.16
C ASP A 8 14.15 -6.03 15.59
N GLU A 9 15.21 -6.82 15.69
CA GLU A 9 15.81 -7.23 16.95
C GLU A 9 17.30 -6.88 16.96
N MET A 10 17.74 -6.25 18.03
CA MET A 10 19.15 -6.05 18.29
C MET A 10 19.50 -6.48 19.70
N TYR A 11 20.46 -7.39 19.81
CA TYR A 11 21.06 -7.81 21.08
C TYR A 11 22.41 -7.12 21.22
N ALA A 12 22.52 -6.19 22.13
CA ALA A 12 23.66 -5.29 22.19
C ALA A 12 24.76 -5.75 23.17
N TYR A 13 24.46 -6.58 24.17
CA TYR A 13 25.44 -6.93 25.20
C TYR A 13 25.22 -8.25 25.90
N LYS A 14 26.35 -8.88 26.35
CA LYS A 14 26.35 -10.05 27.23
C LYS A 14 27.04 -9.66 28.53
N TRP A 15 26.39 -9.88 29.66
CA TRP A 15 26.97 -9.77 30.97
C TRP A 15 27.07 -11.15 31.61
N GLU A 16 28.24 -11.48 32.20
CA GLU A 16 28.48 -12.73 32.93
C GLU A 16 28.49 -12.42 34.42
N GLY A 17 27.43 -12.81 35.14
CA GLY A 17 27.35 -12.80 36.60
C GLY A 17 26.88 -14.15 37.11
N ASP A 18 27.37 -14.55 38.26
CA ASP A 18 26.97 -15.81 38.94
C ASP A 18 26.97 -17.08 38.04
N GLY A 19 27.79 -17.09 37.02
CA GLY A 19 27.87 -18.23 36.10
C GLY A 19 26.76 -18.29 35.07
N GLN A 20 25.91 -17.26 34.94
CA GLN A 20 24.89 -17.13 33.92
C GLN A 20 25.22 -16.03 32.95
N ILE A 21 24.83 -16.23 31.70
CA ILE A 21 24.97 -15.22 30.64
C ILE A 21 23.63 -14.55 30.47
N TYR A 22 23.60 -13.24 30.66
CA TYR A 22 22.43 -12.40 30.41
C TYR A 22 22.65 -11.57 29.16
N GLU A 23 21.63 -11.41 28.37
CA GLU A 23 21.67 -10.61 27.14
C GLU A 23 20.79 -9.38 27.31
N GLU A 24 21.39 -8.20 27.11
CA GLU A 24 20.66 -6.97 26.94
C GLU A 24 20.28 -6.81 25.48
N GLY A 25 19.10 -6.28 25.25
CA GLY A 25 18.67 -6.05 23.88
C GLY A 25 17.33 -5.37 23.78
N TYR A 26 16.91 -5.18 22.55
CA TYR A 26 15.55 -4.72 22.28
C TYR A 26 14.95 -5.47 21.11
N SER A 27 13.64 -5.50 21.09
CA SER A 27 12.87 -5.90 19.92
C SER A 27 11.86 -4.81 19.57
N LEU A 28 11.83 -4.43 18.30
CA LEU A 28 10.90 -3.45 17.76
C LEU A 28 9.99 -4.14 16.74
N VAL A 29 8.70 -4.15 17.02
CA VAL A 29 7.68 -4.61 16.09
C VAL A 29 6.87 -3.42 15.63
N SER A 30 6.87 -3.12 14.34
CA SER A 30 6.00 -2.11 13.76
C SER A 30 4.96 -2.72 12.84
N PHE A 31 3.80 -2.12 12.77
CA PHE A 31 2.76 -2.53 11.84
C PHE A 31 2.16 -1.33 11.12
N ASN A 32 1.75 -1.59 9.88
CA ASN A 32 1.03 -0.64 9.07
C ASN A 32 -0.22 -1.30 8.50
N ARG A 33 -1.32 -0.60 8.50
CA ARG A 33 -2.58 -1.07 7.96
C ARG A 33 -3.23 0.03 7.16
N ILE A 34 -3.67 -0.30 5.94
CA ILE A 34 -4.49 0.59 5.13
C ILE A 34 -5.85 -0.08 4.92
N HIS A 35 -6.91 0.67 5.16
CA HIS A 35 -8.26 0.21 4.90
C HIS A 35 -9.12 1.37 4.39
N GLY A 36 -10.19 1.04 3.70
CA GLY A 36 -11.10 2.05 3.17
C GLY A 36 -11.94 1.51 2.02
N SER A 37 -12.55 2.41 1.29
CA SER A 37 -13.40 2.12 0.15
C SER A 37 -13.15 3.10 -0.98
N GLY A 38 -13.49 2.68 -2.20
CA GLY A 38 -13.39 3.53 -3.38
C GLY A 38 -14.51 3.19 -4.36
N PHE A 39 -14.74 4.09 -5.30
CA PHE A 39 -15.66 3.90 -6.41
C PHE A 39 -15.05 4.43 -7.71
N ASP A 40 -15.46 3.81 -8.82
CA ASP A 40 -15.13 4.23 -10.18
C ASP A 40 -16.34 4.00 -11.09
N PHE A 41 -16.25 4.53 -12.29
CA PHE A 41 -17.18 4.23 -13.38
C PHE A 41 -16.41 3.68 -14.57
N LYS A 42 -17.02 2.70 -15.24
CA LYS A 42 -16.45 2.07 -16.43
C LYS A 42 -17.45 2.17 -17.58
N PHE A 43 -16.97 2.68 -18.70
CA PHE A 43 -17.76 2.83 -19.90
C PHE A 43 -17.03 2.10 -21.03
N GLY A 44 -17.80 1.37 -21.84
CA GLY A 44 -17.23 0.67 -22.98
C GLY A 44 -18.26 0.49 -24.08
N ALA A 45 -17.78 0.44 -25.31
CA ALA A 45 -18.57 0.16 -26.48
C ALA A 45 -17.82 -0.78 -27.42
N ILE A 46 -18.55 -1.68 -28.06
CA ILE A 46 -18.06 -2.55 -29.12
C ILE A 46 -18.88 -2.26 -30.37
N PHE A 47 -18.21 -2.01 -31.47
CA PHE A 47 -18.86 -1.76 -32.76
C PHE A 47 -18.25 -2.61 -33.87
N ARG A 48 -19.03 -2.82 -34.90
CA ARG A 48 -18.64 -3.50 -36.14
C ARG A 48 -18.52 -2.45 -37.23
N PRO A 49 -17.31 -2.09 -37.68
CA PRO A 49 -17.14 -1.00 -38.65
C PRO A 49 -17.60 -1.38 -40.05
N ILE A 50 -17.68 -2.69 -40.36
CA ILE A 50 -18.07 -3.23 -41.65
C ILE A 50 -19.15 -4.30 -41.40
N GLU A 51 -20.32 -4.14 -42.02
CA GLU A 51 -21.52 -4.90 -41.71
C GLU A 51 -21.38 -6.42 -41.95
N ASP A 52 -20.69 -6.82 -43.02
CA ASP A 52 -20.44 -8.22 -43.36
C ASP A 52 -19.09 -8.77 -42.84
N SER A 53 -18.35 -7.99 -42.10
CA SER A 53 -17.04 -8.38 -41.55
C SER A 53 -17.17 -8.92 -40.13
N PRO A 54 -16.45 -9.99 -39.79
CA PRO A 54 -16.37 -10.49 -38.41
C PRO A 54 -15.48 -9.57 -37.50
N LEU A 55 -14.97 -8.45 -38.02
CA LEU A 55 -14.17 -7.49 -37.27
C LEU A 55 -15.02 -6.77 -36.23
N ARG A 56 -14.50 -6.74 -35.00
CA ARG A 56 -15.06 -5.97 -33.89
C ARG A 56 -13.99 -5.07 -33.31
N ILE A 57 -14.37 -3.82 -33.03
CA ILE A 57 -13.52 -2.85 -32.36
C ILE A 57 -14.18 -2.51 -31.03
N GLY A 58 -13.44 -2.66 -29.94
CA GLY A 58 -13.88 -2.25 -28.62
C GLY A 58 -13.07 -1.06 -28.12
N LEU A 59 -13.76 -0.13 -27.48
CA LEU A 59 -13.16 0.99 -26.76
C LEU A 59 -13.75 1.02 -25.36
N ALA A 60 -12.90 1.18 -24.34
CA ALA A 60 -13.35 1.35 -22.98
C ALA A 60 -12.53 2.42 -22.27
N VAL A 61 -13.17 3.09 -21.34
CA VAL A 61 -12.54 4.07 -20.46
C VAL A 61 -13.01 3.79 -19.03
N HIS A 62 -12.05 3.77 -18.10
CA HIS A 62 -12.32 3.71 -16.68
C HIS A 62 -11.96 5.06 -16.08
N THR A 63 -12.87 5.62 -15.29
CA THR A 63 -12.57 6.83 -14.53
C THR A 63 -11.54 6.51 -13.44
N PRO A 64 -10.88 7.52 -12.86
CA PRO A 64 -10.13 7.33 -11.64
C PRO A 64 -10.97 6.65 -10.56
N ILE A 65 -10.33 5.78 -9.79
CA ILE A 65 -10.93 5.27 -8.56
C ILE A 65 -10.73 6.33 -7.48
N TYR A 66 -11.83 6.78 -6.89
CA TYR A 66 -11.81 7.75 -5.80
C TYR A 66 -11.89 7.00 -4.48
N TYR A 67 -10.73 6.81 -3.85
CA TYR A 67 -10.61 6.16 -2.56
C TYR A 67 -10.74 7.13 -1.40
N LYS A 68 -11.39 6.65 -0.33
CA LYS A 68 -11.28 7.20 1.03
C LYS A 68 -10.58 6.12 1.88
N LEU A 69 -9.41 6.46 2.37
CA LEU A 69 -8.51 5.52 3.02
C LEU A 69 -8.12 6.03 4.41
N THR A 70 -7.98 5.09 5.33
CA THR A 70 -7.38 5.32 6.65
C THR A 70 -6.10 4.49 6.74
N TYR A 71 -5.01 5.16 7.01
CA TYR A 71 -3.71 4.56 7.32
C TYR A 71 -3.53 4.52 8.82
N THR A 72 -3.40 3.33 9.37
CA THR A 72 -3.11 3.08 10.78
C THR A 72 -1.69 2.58 10.92
N THR A 73 -0.91 3.18 11.80
CA THR A 73 0.43 2.71 12.14
C THR A 73 0.57 2.51 13.62
N GLY A 74 1.47 1.61 14.01
CA GLY A 74 1.80 1.38 15.41
C GLY A 74 3.11 0.66 15.56
N ALA A 75 3.68 0.76 16.75
CA ALA A 75 4.92 0.09 17.11
C ALA A 75 4.86 -0.41 18.56
N LEU A 76 5.52 -1.52 18.79
CA LEU A 76 5.76 -2.11 20.10
C LEU A 76 7.27 -2.26 20.25
N LEU A 77 7.82 -1.56 21.25
CA LEU A 77 9.21 -1.68 21.67
C LEU A 77 9.26 -2.46 22.97
N THR A 78 10.01 -3.54 22.99
CA THR A 78 10.37 -4.27 24.20
C THR A 78 11.87 -4.18 24.39
N SER A 79 12.32 -3.75 25.55
CA SER A 79 13.75 -3.68 25.89
C SER A 79 14.03 -4.45 27.18
N ASP A 80 15.10 -5.21 27.17
CA ASP A 80 15.65 -5.92 28.31
C ASP A 80 16.97 -5.26 28.67
N LEU A 81 17.03 -4.53 29.78
CA LEU A 81 18.18 -3.76 30.22
C LEU A 81 18.50 -4.09 31.68
N PHE A 82 19.78 -4.08 32.03
CA PHE A 82 20.22 -4.11 33.41
C PHE A 82 20.04 -2.72 34.03
N LEU A 83 19.11 -2.60 34.94
CA LEU A 83 18.83 -1.33 35.64
C LEU A 83 19.05 -1.51 37.15
N PRO A 84 19.58 -0.48 37.87
CA PRO A 84 19.72 -0.53 39.31
C PRO A 84 18.33 -0.61 39.97
N ASN A 85 18.20 -1.56 40.91
CA ASN A 85 17.04 -1.66 41.76
C ASN A 85 17.13 -0.65 42.94
N GLU A 86 16.13 -0.64 43.83
CA GLU A 86 16.12 0.26 45.00
C GLU A 86 17.28 -0.02 45.99
N ALA A 87 17.87 -1.20 45.97
CA ALA A 87 19.05 -1.54 46.79
C ALA A 87 20.38 -1.19 46.07
N GLY A 88 20.35 -0.75 44.83
CA GLY A 88 21.53 -0.41 44.03
C GLY A 88 22.13 -1.61 43.26
N ASP A 89 21.50 -2.80 43.35
CA ASP A 89 21.95 -3.96 42.56
C ASP A 89 21.36 -3.90 41.15
N GLU A 90 22.15 -4.28 40.14
CA GLU A 90 21.70 -4.37 38.76
C GLU A 90 20.83 -5.59 38.53
N THR A 91 19.63 -5.39 38.01
CA THR A 91 18.68 -6.45 37.66
C THR A 91 18.19 -6.30 36.24
N LEU A 92 18.03 -7.43 35.55
CA LEU A 92 17.47 -7.44 34.20
C LEU A 92 16.00 -6.99 34.26
N THR A 93 15.73 -5.84 33.67
CA THR A 93 14.40 -5.22 33.67
C THR A 93 13.84 -5.19 32.27
N ARG A 94 12.68 -5.82 32.09
CA ARG A 94 11.93 -5.74 30.84
C ARG A 94 10.99 -4.55 30.86
N THR A 95 11.16 -3.67 29.88
CA THR A 95 10.26 -2.54 29.65
C THR A 95 9.58 -2.69 28.30
N THR A 96 8.27 -2.51 28.27
CA THR A 96 7.48 -2.57 27.05
C THR A 96 6.73 -1.25 26.87
N VAL A 97 6.90 -0.63 25.70
CA VAL A 97 6.22 0.60 25.32
C VAL A 97 5.57 0.38 23.96
N ASP A 98 4.30 0.69 23.85
CA ASP A 98 3.56 0.63 22.59
C ASP A 98 2.94 1.99 22.26
N THR A 99 2.74 2.25 20.95
CA THR A 99 2.18 3.51 20.48
C THR A 99 0.74 3.73 20.94
N TYR A 100 -0.05 2.67 21.07
CA TYR A 100 -1.44 2.77 21.52
C TYR A 100 -1.53 3.29 22.96
N SER A 101 -0.75 2.71 23.86
CA SER A 101 -0.68 3.16 25.27
C SER A 101 -0.07 4.56 25.38
N ALA A 102 0.98 4.86 24.61
CA ALA A 102 1.63 6.17 24.60
C ALA A 102 0.70 7.29 24.12
N LEU A 103 -0.27 6.98 23.25
CA LEU A 103 -1.29 7.90 22.76
C LEU A 103 -2.58 7.90 23.61
N GLY A 104 -2.53 7.32 24.81
CA GLY A 104 -3.69 7.29 25.71
C GLY A 104 -4.83 6.39 25.26
N GLY A 105 -4.51 5.27 24.61
CA GLY A 105 -5.48 4.29 24.15
C GLY A 105 -6.13 4.65 22.81
N ARG A 106 -5.38 5.28 21.91
CA ARG A 106 -5.82 5.62 20.55
C ARG A 106 -4.88 5.03 19.50
N ASP A 107 -5.46 4.58 18.40
CA ASP A 107 -4.68 4.24 17.22
C ASP A 107 -4.10 5.51 16.56
N MET A 108 -2.93 5.38 15.96
CA MET A 108 -2.32 6.43 15.15
C MET A 108 -2.89 6.34 13.73
N ASP A 109 -4.08 6.91 13.55
CA ASP A 109 -4.81 6.93 12.29
C ASP A 109 -4.58 8.21 11.52
N ARG A 110 -4.45 8.09 10.22
CA ARG A 110 -4.40 9.21 9.28
C ARG A 110 -5.34 8.93 8.11
N ASP A 111 -6.36 9.74 7.99
CA ASP A 111 -7.29 9.69 6.87
C ASP A 111 -6.73 10.46 5.67
N PHE A 112 -6.93 9.90 4.48
CA PHE A 112 -6.59 10.57 3.22
C PHE A 112 -7.46 10.06 2.08
N LYS A 113 -7.46 10.79 0.98
CA LYS A 113 -8.11 10.41 -0.27
C LYS A 113 -7.03 10.13 -1.32
N LEU A 114 -7.25 9.09 -2.09
CA LEU A 114 -6.40 8.74 -3.24
C LEU A 114 -7.25 8.70 -4.49
N GLN A 115 -6.79 9.40 -5.51
CA GLN A 115 -7.35 9.34 -6.86
C GLN A 115 -6.35 8.63 -7.77
N THR A 116 -6.78 7.50 -8.37
CA THR A 116 -5.96 6.77 -9.34
C THR A 116 -6.03 7.42 -10.73
N PRO A 117 -5.19 6.99 -11.69
CA PRO A 117 -5.26 7.44 -13.06
C PRO A 117 -6.57 7.08 -13.77
N TRP A 118 -6.76 7.66 -14.95
CA TRP A 118 -7.66 7.15 -15.97
C TRP A 118 -7.05 5.93 -16.65
N VAL A 119 -7.90 4.96 -17.01
CA VAL A 119 -7.49 3.80 -17.80
C VAL A 119 -8.20 3.85 -19.16
N PHE A 120 -7.43 3.72 -20.22
CA PHE A 120 -7.94 3.69 -21.59
C PHE A 120 -7.66 2.34 -22.20
N ASN A 121 -8.70 1.70 -22.75
CA ASN A 121 -8.61 0.40 -23.38
C ASN A 121 -9.09 0.50 -24.84
N ALA A 122 -8.31 -0.12 -25.75
CA ALA A 122 -8.69 -0.34 -27.13
C ALA A 122 -8.51 -1.82 -27.48
N SER A 123 -9.50 -2.43 -28.13
CA SER A 123 -9.44 -3.85 -28.47
C SER A 123 -9.88 -4.09 -29.89
N LEU A 124 -9.31 -5.14 -30.50
CA LEU A 124 -9.66 -5.65 -31.80
C LEU A 124 -10.00 -7.13 -31.67
N GLY A 125 -11.11 -7.56 -32.24
CA GLY A 125 -11.49 -8.95 -32.32
C GLY A 125 -11.81 -9.33 -33.77
N TYR A 126 -11.32 -10.48 -34.22
CA TYR A 126 -11.59 -11.01 -35.53
C TYR A 126 -11.87 -12.52 -35.49
N THR A 127 -12.96 -12.95 -36.11
CA THR A 127 -13.33 -14.37 -36.18
C THR A 127 -13.05 -14.89 -37.56
N VAL A 128 -12.25 -15.95 -37.68
CA VAL A 128 -11.94 -16.62 -38.95
C VAL A 128 -12.80 -17.86 -39.06
N GLY A 129 -13.77 -17.82 -39.96
CA GLY A 129 -14.75 -18.90 -40.07
C GLY A 129 -15.50 -19.17 -38.76
N ASN A 130 -15.73 -20.45 -38.43
CA ASN A 130 -16.43 -20.83 -37.20
C ASN A 130 -15.51 -21.38 -36.10
N ASN A 131 -14.21 -21.47 -36.37
CA ASN A 131 -13.29 -22.26 -35.54
C ASN A 131 -12.16 -21.47 -34.87
N LEU A 132 -11.88 -20.22 -35.30
CA LEU A 132 -10.79 -19.44 -34.78
C LEU A 132 -11.25 -18.03 -34.47
N ALA A 133 -11.01 -17.59 -33.23
CA ALA A 133 -11.17 -16.20 -32.83
C ALA A 133 -9.79 -15.64 -32.43
N LEU A 134 -9.47 -14.48 -32.98
CA LEU A 134 -8.25 -13.72 -32.67
C LEU A 134 -8.66 -12.43 -31.94
N GLY A 135 -7.88 -12.04 -30.95
CA GLY A 135 -8.11 -10.81 -30.21
C GLY A 135 -6.79 -10.12 -29.84
N ALA A 136 -6.83 -8.81 -29.86
CA ALA A 136 -5.76 -7.98 -29.34
C ALA A 136 -6.36 -6.87 -28.49
N GLU A 137 -5.72 -6.56 -27.37
CA GLU A 137 -6.14 -5.50 -26.45
C GLU A 137 -4.92 -4.66 -26.08
N TYR A 138 -5.10 -3.35 -26.12
CA TYR A 138 -4.13 -2.37 -25.63
C TYR A 138 -4.74 -1.56 -24.51
N GLU A 139 -4.04 -1.47 -23.38
CA GLU A 139 -4.42 -0.70 -22.20
C GLU A 139 -3.34 0.32 -21.89
N TYR A 140 -3.75 1.54 -21.58
CA TYR A 140 -2.87 2.61 -21.14
C TYR A 140 -3.38 3.23 -19.85
N GLU A 141 -2.44 3.42 -18.92
CA GLU A 141 -2.68 4.00 -17.60
C GLU A 141 -1.47 4.82 -17.17
N ASP A 142 -1.67 6.07 -16.77
CA ASP A 142 -0.58 6.96 -16.39
C ASP A 142 -0.55 7.19 -14.87
N TYR A 143 0.24 6.40 -14.18
CA TYR A 143 0.36 6.44 -12.72
C TYR A 143 1.00 7.73 -12.19
N SER A 144 1.70 8.53 -13.01
CA SER A 144 2.20 9.84 -12.61
C SER A 144 1.07 10.84 -12.31
N SER A 145 -0.12 10.58 -12.87
CA SER A 145 -1.30 11.43 -12.65
C SER A 145 -2.09 11.14 -11.36
N MET A 146 -1.61 10.22 -10.51
CA MET A 146 -2.20 9.93 -9.20
C MET A 146 -2.19 11.16 -8.31
N LYS A 147 -3.24 11.32 -7.50
CA LYS A 147 -3.36 12.45 -6.56
C LYS A 147 -3.71 11.99 -5.17
N PHE A 148 -2.93 12.46 -4.21
CA PHE A 148 -3.20 12.31 -2.79
C PHE A 148 -3.82 13.60 -2.27
N LYS A 149 -4.85 13.48 -1.43
CA LYS A 149 -5.57 14.62 -0.86
C LYS A 149 -5.86 14.39 0.62
N TYR A 150 -5.85 15.47 1.37
CA TYR A 150 -6.37 15.47 2.73
C TYR A 150 -7.88 15.18 2.76
N PRO A 151 -8.45 14.79 3.91
CA PRO A 151 -9.88 14.55 4.04
C PRO A 151 -10.74 15.74 3.61
N GLU A 152 -10.28 16.97 3.85
CA GLU A 152 -10.93 18.23 3.49
C GLU A 152 -10.94 18.48 1.97
N GLY A 153 -10.01 17.88 1.23
CA GLY A 153 -9.93 17.91 -0.22
C GLY A 153 -8.72 18.63 -0.79
N ASP A 154 -7.92 19.29 0.04
CA ASP A 154 -6.67 19.92 -0.34
C ASP A 154 -5.65 18.87 -0.79
N GLU A 155 -4.81 19.22 -1.77
CA GLU A 155 -3.81 18.31 -2.30
C GLU A 155 -2.65 18.12 -1.32
N MET A 156 -2.27 16.87 -1.12
CA MET A 156 -1.05 16.50 -0.41
C MET A 156 0.12 16.64 -1.38
N ALA A 157 0.65 17.86 -1.49
CA ALA A 157 1.58 18.24 -2.55
C ALA A 157 2.86 17.40 -2.57
N TRP A 158 3.36 17.00 -1.41
CA TRP A 158 4.57 16.17 -1.32
C TRP A 158 4.33 14.76 -1.85
N GLU A 159 3.30 14.08 -1.37
CA GLU A 159 2.94 12.71 -1.77
C GLU A 159 2.52 12.63 -3.25
N THR A 160 1.79 13.66 -3.73
CA THR A 160 1.42 13.76 -5.15
C THR A 160 2.66 14.03 -6.02
N GLY A 161 3.56 14.90 -5.56
CA GLY A 161 4.81 15.18 -6.27
C GLY A 161 5.74 13.98 -6.35
N GLU A 162 5.85 13.17 -5.29
CA GLU A 162 6.60 11.91 -5.31
C GLU A 162 6.01 10.91 -6.31
N ALA A 163 4.67 10.83 -6.40
CA ALA A 163 4.02 9.98 -7.39
C ALA A 163 4.32 10.43 -8.82
N ASP A 164 4.29 11.74 -9.10
CA ASP A 164 4.64 12.30 -10.41
C ASP A 164 6.10 12.04 -10.80
N LEU A 165 7.01 12.13 -9.84
CA LEU A 165 8.44 11.90 -10.05
C LEU A 165 8.79 10.42 -10.22
N CYS A 166 8.20 9.54 -9.43
CA CYS A 166 8.60 8.13 -9.33
C CYS A 166 7.77 7.19 -10.21
N MET A 167 6.52 7.55 -10.51
CA MET A 167 5.62 6.75 -11.31
C MET A 167 5.66 7.17 -12.79
N LYS A 168 5.21 6.27 -13.66
CA LYS A 168 5.19 6.49 -15.12
C LYS A 168 3.92 5.91 -15.73
N GLY A 169 3.68 6.30 -16.98
CA GLY A 169 2.67 5.66 -17.80
C GLY A 169 3.03 4.21 -18.11
N VAL A 170 2.04 3.34 -18.01
CA VAL A 170 2.15 1.90 -18.30
C VAL A 170 1.28 1.57 -19.49
N SER A 171 1.87 0.80 -20.42
CA SER A 171 1.18 0.26 -21.59
C SER A 171 1.16 -1.26 -21.50
N THR A 172 -0.01 -1.86 -21.61
CA THR A 172 -0.18 -3.30 -21.60
C THR A 172 -0.78 -3.78 -22.91
N LEU A 173 -0.13 -4.74 -23.57
CA LEU A 173 -0.63 -5.42 -24.75
C LEU A 173 -0.97 -6.86 -24.42
N ARG A 174 -2.21 -7.29 -24.72
CA ARG A 174 -2.68 -8.67 -24.59
C ARG A 174 -3.07 -9.21 -25.96
N LEU A 175 -2.68 -10.45 -26.27
CA LEU A 175 -2.96 -11.15 -27.54
C LEU A 175 -3.65 -12.47 -27.26
#